data_6fb052f483b1262660f25082f78eef40
#
_entry.id   6fb052f483b1262660f25082f78eef40
#
_cell.length_a   1.000
_cell.length_b   1.000
_cell.length_c   1.000
_cell.angle_alpha   90.00
_cell.angle_beta   90.00
_cell.angle_gamma   90.00
#
_symmetry.space_group_name_H-M   'P 1'
#
loop_
_entity.id
_entity.type
_entity.pdbx_description
1 polymer ?
#
loop_
_entity_poly.entity_id
_entity_poly.type
_entity_poly.pdbx_seq_one_letter_code
_entity_poly.pdbx_strand_id
1 'polypeptide(L)'
;MAMTAAVKDELSRVDVPKPCCRRSEMAALLRFAGGLHIVSGRVVVEAELDTGAVARRLRREIAEVYGYPSEIHVLASGGLRKGSHYIVRVVKDGEALARQTGLLDVRGRPGHPGAGDPGRRRPAPPHQRRTFAAGAPPGLA
;
A
#
# COMPACT_ATOMS: atom_id res chain seq x y z
N MET A 1 15.94 4.27 14.55
CA MET A 1 16.99 3.34 14.08
C MET A 1 17.54 3.86 12.77
N ALA A 2 18.85 4.17 12.74
CA ALA A 2 19.53 4.78 11.59
C ALA A 2 19.46 3.91 10.32
N MET A 3 19.53 2.60 10.46
CA MET A 3 19.49 1.67 9.33
C MET A 3 18.15 1.70 8.57
N THR A 4 17.02 1.75 9.28
CA THR A 4 15.70 1.80 8.65
C THR A 4 15.49 3.08 7.85
N ALA A 5 15.94 4.22 8.36
CA ALA A 5 15.83 5.50 7.65
C ALA A 5 16.69 5.51 6.37
N ALA A 6 17.91 4.96 6.43
CA ALA A 6 18.79 4.84 5.26
C ALA A 6 18.17 3.94 4.17
N VAL A 7 17.62 2.79 4.53
CA VAL A 7 16.95 1.89 3.60
C VAL A 7 15.73 2.56 2.96
N LYS A 8 14.91 3.26 3.72
CA LYS A 8 13.76 4.01 3.19
C LYS A 8 14.18 5.10 2.22
N ASP A 9 15.29 5.80 2.52
CA ASP A 9 15.83 6.83 1.64
C ASP A 9 16.35 6.24 0.32
N GLU A 10 17.05 5.13 0.37
CA GLU A 10 17.48 4.41 -0.85
C GLU A 10 16.29 3.92 -1.67
N LEU A 11 15.33 3.27 -1.04
CA LEU A 11 14.11 2.79 -1.72
C LEU A 11 13.32 3.92 -2.36
N SER A 12 13.31 5.11 -1.76
CA SER A 12 12.62 6.28 -2.32
C SER A 12 13.22 6.77 -3.65
N ARG A 13 14.45 6.38 -3.96
CA ARG A 13 15.17 6.73 -5.20
C ARG A 13 15.08 5.67 -6.28
N VAL A 14 14.57 4.49 -5.95
CA VAL A 14 14.41 3.41 -6.93
C VAL A 14 13.38 3.83 -7.99
N ASP A 15 13.80 3.79 -9.24
CA ASP A 15 12.90 4.06 -10.35
C ASP A 15 12.04 2.83 -10.68
N VAL A 16 10.74 3.05 -10.81
CA VAL A 16 9.76 2.02 -11.15
C VAL A 16 9.07 2.44 -12.43
N PRO A 17 9.55 1.99 -13.60
CA PRO A 17 9.06 2.47 -14.89
C PRO A 17 7.67 1.95 -15.24
N LYS A 18 7.29 0.77 -14.75
CA LYS A 18 6.00 0.14 -15.10
C LYS A 18 4.84 0.76 -14.33
N PRO A 19 3.82 1.30 -15.00
CA PRO A 19 2.66 1.91 -14.33
C PRO A 19 1.92 0.98 -13.37
N CYS A 20 1.80 -0.31 -13.71
CA CYS A 20 1.17 -1.30 -12.84
C CYS A 20 1.94 -1.50 -11.51
N CYS A 21 3.28 -1.49 -11.57
CA CYS A 21 4.12 -1.60 -10.37
C CYS A 21 4.03 -0.34 -9.51
N ARG A 22 4.00 0.84 -10.14
CA ARG A 22 3.78 2.11 -9.44
C ARG A 22 2.43 2.15 -8.72
N ARG A 23 1.38 1.67 -9.38
CA ARG A 23 0.04 1.56 -8.75
C ARG A 23 0.04 0.61 -7.55
N SER A 24 0.71 -0.53 -7.68
CA SER A 24 0.83 -1.50 -6.57
C SER A 24 1.62 -0.93 -5.40
N GLU A 25 2.71 -0.22 -5.67
CA GLU A 25 3.50 0.45 -4.64
C GLU A 25 2.66 1.48 -3.87
N MET A 26 1.94 2.33 -4.59
CA MET A 26 1.08 3.34 -3.96
C MET A 26 -0.06 2.73 -3.16
N ALA A 27 -0.72 1.72 -3.71
CA ALA A 27 -1.79 1.02 -3.00
C ALA A 27 -1.26 0.40 -1.70
N ALA A 28 -0.07 -0.16 -1.71
CA ALA A 28 0.59 -0.69 -0.52
C ALA A 28 0.93 0.42 0.49
N LEU A 29 1.56 1.50 0.05
CA LEU A 29 1.90 2.62 0.92
C LEU A 29 0.65 3.24 1.56
N LEU A 30 -0.40 3.47 0.80
CA LEU A 30 -1.65 4.03 1.33
C LEU A 30 -2.38 3.07 2.26
N ARG A 31 -2.25 1.77 2.04
CA ARG A 31 -2.86 0.76 2.89
C ARG A 31 -2.16 0.62 4.25
N PHE A 32 -0.84 0.72 4.28
CA PHE A 32 -0.05 0.54 5.51
C PHE A 32 0.25 1.84 6.25
N ALA A 33 0.48 2.93 5.55
CA ALA A 33 0.79 4.22 6.14
C ALA A 33 -0.38 5.20 6.15
N GLY A 34 -1.45 4.86 5.43
CA GLY A 34 -2.57 5.74 5.21
C GLY A 34 -3.82 5.37 6.01
N GLY A 35 -4.79 6.24 5.89
CA GLY A 35 -6.11 6.08 6.46
C GLY A 35 -7.14 6.88 5.69
N LEU A 36 -8.38 6.49 5.90
CA LEU A 36 -9.54 7.22 5.38
C LEU A 36 -10.09 8.10 6.48
N HIS A 37 -10.28 9.36 6.17
CA HIS A 37 -10.90 10.33 7.05
C HIS A 37 -12.14 10.92 6.39
N ILE A 38 -13.15 11.23 7.17
CA ILE A 38 -14.32 11.96 6.70
C ILE A 38 -14.24 13.35 7.24
N VAL A 39 -14.07 14.33 6.35
CA VAL A 39 -14.00 15.73 6.69
C VAL A 39 -15.12 16.47 5.96
N SER A 40 -16.04 17.04 6.71
CA SER A 40 -17.20 17.76 6.15
C SER A 40 -18.00 16.93 5.14
N GLY A 41 -18.21 15.64 5.43
CA GLY A 41 -18.94 14.70 4.58
C GLY A 41 -18.17 14.21 3.34
N ARG A 42 -16.90 14.54 3.22
CA ARG A 42 -16.05 14.10 2.10
C ARG A 42 -14.99 13.10 2.59
N VAL A 43 -14.73 12.11 1.76
CA VAL A 43 -13.66 11.16 2.01
C VAL A 43 -12.32 11.81 1.66
N VAL A 44 -11.43 11.85 2.64
CA VAL A 44 -10.07 12.35 2.52
C VAL A 44 -9.11 11.18 2.75
N VAL A 45 -8.14 11.04 1.89
CA VAL A 45 -7.06 10.05 2.05
C VAL A 45 -5.85 10.75 2.65
N GLU A 46 -5.34 10.23 3.75
CA GLU A 46 -4.12 10.71 4.39
C GLU A 46 -3.13 9.57 4.54
N ALA A 47 -1.85 9.86 4.39
CA ALA A 47 -0.76 8.94 4.69
C ALA A 47 0.26 9.64 5.57
N GLU A 48 0.58 9.03 6.71
CA GLU A 48 1.62 9.51 7.61
C GLU A 48 2.93 8.78 7.35
N LEU A 49 3.96 9.56 7.07
CA LEU A 49 5.28 9.07 6.69
C LEU A 49 6.36 9.72 7.56
N ASP A 50 7.37 8.97 7.85
CA ASP A 50 8.49 9.40 8.71
C ASP A 50 9.65 10.03 7.93
N THR A 51 9.63 9.96 6.60
CA THR A 51 10.66 10.56 5.75
C THR A 51 10.08 11.47 4.68
N GLY A 52 10.69 12.64 4.50
CA GLY A 52 10.27 13.59 3.48
C GLY A 52 10.49 13.07 2.05
N ALA A 53 11.48 12.23 1.84
CA ALA A 53 11.76 11.62 0.54
C ALA A 53 10.62 10.71 0.09
N VAL A 54 10.12 9.85 0.99
CA VAL A 54 8.97 8.97 0.69
C VAL A 54 7.69 9.78 0.52
N ALA A 55 7.48 10.82 1.31
CA ALA A 55 6.32 11.70 1.17
C ALA A 55 6.29 12.41 -0.20
N ARG A 56 7.41 12.94 -0.64
CA ARG A 56 7.53 13.57 -1.97
C ARG A 56 7.35 12.56 -3.09
N ARG A 57 7.87 11.36 -2.94
CA ARG A 57 7.65 10.27 -3.89
C ARG A 57 6.17 9.92 -3.99
N LEU A 58 5.50 9.69 -2.88
CA LEU A 58 4.07 9.37 -2.86
C LEU A 58 3.24 10.47 -3.51
N ARG A 59 3.51 11.74 -3.19
CA ARG A 59 2.83 12.88 -3.82
C ARG A 59 2.99 12.90 -5.33
N ARG A 60 4.23 12.71 -5.81
CA ARG A 60 4.54 12.66 -7.25
C ARG A 60 3.82 11.50 -7.93
N GLU A 61 3.86 10.32 -7.33
CA GLU A 61 3.20 9.13 -7.86
C GLU A 61 1.68 9.30 -7.96
N ILE A 62 1.04 9.88 -6.94
CA ILE A 62 -0.39 10.19 -6.97
C ILE A 62 -0.72 11.14 -8.14
N ALA A 63 0.09 12.17 -8.35
CA ALA A 63 -0.12 13.12 -9.43
C ALA A 63 0.10 12.49 -10.81
N GLU A 64 1.18 11.74 -10.99
CA GLU A 64 1.56 11.17 -12.29
C GLU A 64 0.69 9.97 -12.70
N VAL A 65 0.34 9.11 -11.76
CA VAL A 65 -0.39 7.86 -12.06
C VAL A 65 -1.90 8.05 -12.04
N TYR A 66 -2.41 8.83 -11.10
CA TYR A 66 -3.86 9.06 -10.94
C TYR A 66 -4.30 10.46 -11.35
N GLY A 67 -3.39 11.42 -11.45
CA GLY A 67 -3.70 12.79 -11.81
C GLY A 67 -4.38 13.60 -10.70
N TYR A 68 -4.31 13.15 -9.45
CA TYR A 68 -4.92 13.84 -8.33
C TYR A 68 -3.94 14.76 -7.60
N PRO A 69 -4.36 15.98 -7.25
CA PRO A 69 -3.55 16.88 -6.44
C PRO A 69 -3.49 16.37 -5.00
N SER A 70 -2.34 16.51 -4.38
CA SER A 70 -2.13 16.18 -2.97
C SER A 70 -1.30 17.24 -2.28
N GLU A 71 -1.45 17.34 -0.98
CA GLU A 71 -0.75 18.28 -0.12
C GLU A 71 0.19 17.54 0.80
N ILE A 72 1.33 18.14 1.12
CA ILE A 72 2.25 17.63 2.13
C ILE A 72 2.23 18.58 3.31
N HIS A 73 1.88 18.07 4.47
CA HIS A 73 1.97 18.78 5.75
C HIS A 73 3.13 18.22 6.55
N VAL A 74 3.96 19.10 7.07
CA VAL A 74 5.07 18.71 7.94
C VAL A 74 4.64 18.97 9.37
N LEU A 75 4.62 17.92 10.17
CA LEU A 75 4.36 18.01 11.60
C LEU A 75 5.70 17.91 12.33
N ALA A 76 6.09 18.99 13.01
CA ALA A 76 7.19 18.92 13.95
C ALA A 76 6.71 18.18 15.19
N SER A 77 7.35 17.07 15.55
CA SER A 77 7.03 16.41 16.82
C SER A 77 7.56 17.26 17.97
N GLY A 78 6.64 17.88 18.70
CA GLY A 78 6.94 18.51 19.98
C GLY A 78 7.08 17.41 21.05
N GLY A 79 8.23 17.33 21.71
CA GLY A 79 8.44 16.42 22.83
C GLY A 79 9.70 15.55 22.71
N LEU A 80 9.72 14.47 23.48
CA LEU A 80 10.87 13.53 23.57
C LEU A 80 11.20 12.77 22.28
N ARG A 81 10.29 12.73 21.31
CA ARG A 81 10.54 12.13 19.98
C ARG A 81 11.08 13.19 19.04
N LYS A 82 12.37 13.14 18.79
CA LYS A 82 13.00 13.94 17.73
C LYS A 82 12.63 13.33 16.38
N GLY A 83 11.92 14.08 15.56
CA GLY A 83 11.59 13.69 14.19
C GLY A 83 10.50 14.58 13.61
N SER A 84 10.49 14.70 12.30
CA SER A 84 9.39 15.32 11.57
C SER A 84 8.52 14.21 10.98
N HIS A 85 7.22 14.35 11.12
CA HIS A 85 6.25 13.49 10.44
C HIS A 85 5.70 14.24 9.23
N TYR A 86 5.49 13.52 8.17
CA TYR A 86 4.99 14.06 6.91
C TYR A 86 3.63 13.45 6.63
N ILE A 87 2.62 14.29 6.44
CA ILE A 87 1.29 13.84 6.06
C ILE A 87 1.05 14.22 4.61
N VAL A 88 0.83 13.21 3.77
CA VAL A 88 0.35 13.41 2.40
C VAL A 88 -1.16 13.29 2.41
N ARG A 89 -1.83 14.34 1.99
CA ARG A 89 -3.30 14.43 2.06
C ARG A 89 -3.89 14.66 0.67
N VAL A 90 -4.91 13.88 0.32
CA VAL A 90 -5.73 14.06 -0.89
C VAL A 90 -7.14 14.40 -0.46
N VAL A 91 -7.54 15.65 -0.67
CA VAL A 91 -8.84 16.18 -0.23
C VAL A 91 -9.86 16.13 -1.37
N LYS A 92 -9.49 16.64 -2.53
CA LYS A 92 -10.45 16.88 -3.62
C LYS A 92 -10.98 15.60 -4.24
N ASP A 93 -10.11 14.64 -4.50
CA ASP A 93 -10.43 13.37 -5.17
C ASP A 93 -10.13 12.16 -4.27
N GLY A 94 -10.25 12.34 -2.96
CA GLY A 94 -9.92 11.31 -1.97
C GLY A 94 -10.75 10.04 -2.12
N GLU A 95 -12.05 10.16 -2.38
CA GLU A 95 -12.92 9.01 -2.60
C GLU A 95 -12.54 8.24 -3.87
N ALA A 96 -12.28 8.94 -4.97
CA ALA A 96 -11.87 8.32 -6.23
C ALA A 96 -10.53 7.58 -6.06
N LEU A 97 -9.56 8.20 -5.40
CA LEU A 97 -8.27 7.57 -5.09
C LEU A 97 -8.46 6.35 -4.18
N ALA A 98 -9.30 6.46 -3.16
CA ALA A 98 -9.57 5.37 -2.23
C ALA A 98 -10.19 4.15 -2.92
N ARG A 99 -11.11 4.37 -3.86
CA ARG A 99 -11.69 3.29 -4.68
C ARG A 99 -10.67 2.66 -5.62
N GLN A 100 -9.87 3.47 -6.30
CA GLN A 100 -8.87 2.99 -7.27
C GLN A 100 -7.72 2.24 -6.60
N THR A 101 -7.37 2.57 -5.37
CA THR A 101 -6.32 1.90 -4.58
C THR A 101 -6.82 0.72 -3.75
N GLY A 102 -8.13 0.50 -3.72
CA GLY A 102 -8.73 -0.57 -2.92
C GLY A 102 -8.84 -0.27 -1.42
N LEU A 103 -8.67 0.99 -1.00
CA LEU A 103 -8.97 1.42 0.36
C LEU A 103 -10.47 1.42 0.64
N LEU A 104 -11.27 1.67 -0.39
CA LEU A 104 -12.72 1.47 -0.37
C LEU A 104 -13.08 0.38 -1.37
N ASP A 105 -14.02 -0.47 -0.98
CA ASP A 105 -14.62 -1.45 -1.86
C ASP A 105 -15.66 -0.81 -2.81
N VAL A 106 -16.23 -1.60 -3.70
CA VAL A 106 -17.27 -1.16 -4.64
C VAL A 106 -18.53 -0.64 -3.94
N ARG A 107 -18.73 -1.00 -2.68
CA ARG A 107 -19.87 -0.58 -1.85
C ARG A 107 -19.55 0.65 -0.99
N GLY A 108 -18.33 1.20 -1.10
CA GLY A 108 -17.88 2.33 -0.30
C GLY A 108 -17.51 1.98 1.15
N ARG A 109 -17.22 0.71 1.43
CA ARG A 109 -16.77 0.27 2.75
C ARG A 109 -15.25 0.25 2.79
N PRO A 110 -14.62 0.53 3.95
CA PRO A 110 -13.18 0.36 4.09
C PRO A 110 -12.76 -1.05 3.71
N GLY A 111 -11.83 -1.15 2.77
CA GLY A 111 -11.28 -2.43 2.34
C GLY A 111 -10.49 -3.09 3.46
N HIS A 112 -10.79 -4.36 3.76
CA HIS A 112 -9.99 -5.13 4.71
C HIS A 112 -8.74 -5.64 4.00
N PRO A 113 -7.55 -5.59 4.64
CA PRO A 113 -6.38 -6.26 4.09
C PRO A 113 -6.66 -7.78 4.08
N GLY A 114 -6.99 -8.33 2.93
CA GLY A 114 -7.33 -9.74 2.80
C GLY A 114 -8.70 -10.04 2.20
N ALA A 115 -9.60 -9.07 2.08
CA ALA A 115 -10.81 -9.20 1.28
C ALA A 115 -10.40 -9.13 -0.20
N GLY A 116 -9.89 -10.23 -0.73
CA GLY A 116 -9.79 -10.41 -2.17
C GLY A 116 -11.16 -10.18 -2.79
N ASP A 117 -11.18 -9.52 -3.93
CA ASP A 117 -12.36 -9.33 -4.76
C ASP A 117 -13.19 -10.63 -4.80
N PRO A 118 -14.44 -10.65 -4.28
CA PRO A 118 -15.26 -11.84 -4.30
C PRO A 118 -15.58 -12.33 -5.72
N GLY A 119 -15.30 -11.53 -6.75
CA GLY A 119 -15.45 -11.89 -8.16
C GLY A 119 -14.21 -12.54 -8.77
N ARG A 120 -13.04 -12.39 -8.20
CA ARG A 120 -11.83 -13.10 -8.60
C ARG A 120 -11.74 -14.42 -7.85
N ARG A 121 -12.36 -15.45 -8.36
CA ARG A 121 -11.97 -16.81 -7.98
C ARG A 121 -10.48 -16.93 -8.25
N ARG A 122 -9.67 -16.97 -7.19
CA ARG A 122 -8.28 -17.44 -7.31
C ARG A 122 -8.35 -18.78 -8.02
N PRO A 123 -7.63 -18.99 -9.13
CA PRO A 123 -7.48 -20.33 -9.63
C PRO A 123 -6.94 -21.14 -8.46
N ALA A 124 -7.62 -22.23 -8.13
CA ALA A 124 -7.19 -23.14 -7.10
C ALA A 124 -5.73 -23.51 -7.43
N PRO A 125 -4.80 -23.47 -6.45
CA PRO A 125 -3.47 -23.92 -6.70
C PRO A 125 -3.55 -25.34 -7.26
N PRO A 126 -2.76 -25.68 -8.29
CA PRO A 126 -2.77 -27.02 -8.82
C PRO A 126 -2.47 -27.94 -7.63
N HIS A 127 -3.42 -28.81 -7.33
CA HIS A 127 -3.21 -29.84 -6.32
C HIS A 127 -1.97 -30.60 -6.76
N GLN A 128 -0.85 -30.30 -6.13
CA GLN A 128 0.27 -31.23 -6.18
C GLN A 128 -0.26 -32.51 -5.55
N ARG A 129 -0.77 -33.40 -6.39
CA ARG A 129 -0.92 -34.79 -6.01
C ARG A 129 0.47 -35.24 -5.59
N ARG A 130 0.73 -35.19 -4.30
CA ARG A 130 1.81 -35.99 -3.75
C ARG A 130 1.36 -37.42 -4.00
N THR A 131 1.81 -37.99 -5.11
CA THR A 131 1.87 -39.41 -5.27
C THR A 131 2.88 -39.91 -4.24
N PHE A 132 2.36 -40.25 -3.06
CA PHE A 132 3.10 -41.17 -2.21
C PHE A 132 3.19 -42.47 -3.02
N ALA A 133 4.32 -42.65 -3.71
CA ALA A 133 4.68 -43.97 -4.13
C ALA A 133 4.84 -44.78 -2.85
N ALA A 134 3.85 -45.60 -2.58
CA ALA A 134 3.96 -46.64 -1.58
C ALA A 134 5.10 -47.55 -2.07
N GLY A 135 6.27 -47.37 -1.49
CA GLY A 135 7.37 -48.32 -1.68
C GLY A 135 6.90 -49.66 -1.17
N ALA A 136 6.69 -50.59 -2.08
CA ALA A 136 6.47 -51.97 -1.70
C ALA A 136 7.69 -52.43 -0.89
N PRO A 137 7.50 -53.09 0.24
CA PRO A 137 8.63 -53.64 0.97
C PRO A 137 9.30 -54.73 0.12
N PRO A 138 10.65 -54.83 0.13
CA PRO A 138 11.35 -55.89 -0.55
C PRO A 138 10.90 -57.19 0.08
N GLY A 139 10.39 -58.08 -0.75
CA GLY A 139 10.01 -59.41 -0.32
C GLY A 139 11.23 -60.13 0.24
N LEU A 140 11.10 -60.62 1.46
CA LEU A 140 11.98 -61.61 2.02
C LEU A 140 11.74 -62.90 1.26
N ALA A 141 12.74 -63.27 0.47
CA ALA A 141 12.82 -64.64 -0.04
C ALA A 141 13.25 -65.59 1.08
#